data_0bcc85019772f5fb4ac95dac464fea45
#
_entry.id   0bcc85019772f5fb4ac95dac464fea45
#
_cell.length_a   1.000
_cell.length_b   1.000
_cell.length_c   1.000
_cell.angle_alpha   90.00
_cell.angle_beta   90.00
_cell.angle_gamma   90.00
#
_symmetry.space_group_name_H-M   'P 1'
#
loop_
_entity.id
_entity.type
_entity.pdbx_description
1 polymer ?
#
loop_
_entity_poly.entity_id
_entity_poly.type
_entity_poly.pdbx_seq_one_letter_code
_entity_poly.pdbx_strand_id
1 'polypeptide(L)'
;VKTGCINDGKKIWWDIRPHPYFPTLEFRVCDIPTRVDDTIAIAALFQAIVAKLNTLIDKNLGFRLYRRMLIQENKWRAVRYGLEGKMIDFGKQTEVPVHDLVLELLEFVDDVVDELGSRKEIDHVHTILKRGTSAERQLEVYRETNDLKAVVDDLMILTLENVPETTNFGVPLPQTTASTISK
;
A
#
# COMPACT_ATOMS: atom_id res chain seq x y z
N VAL A 1 -27.92 -8.07 -5.60
CA VAL A 1 -29.09 -7.96 -4.76
C VAL A 1 -30.35 -8.23 -5.60
N LYS A 2 -30.61 -7.47 -6.67
CA LYS A 2 -31.83 -7.65 -7.50
C LYS A 2 -31.96 -9.06 -8.11
N THR A 3 -30.86 -9.71 -8.43
CA THR A 3 -30.83 -11.07 -9.01
C THR A 3 -30.78 -12.18 -7.97
N GLY A 4 -30.75 -11.86 -6.66
CA GLY A 4 -30.64 -12.82 -5.58
C GLY A 4 -29.25 -13.44 -5.39
N CYS A 5 -28.24 -13.08 -6.19
CA CYS A 5 -26.88 -13.63 -6.08
C CYS A 5 -26.17 -13.23 -4.77
N ILE A 6 -26.50 -12.06 -4.23
CA ILE A 6 -26.02 -11.55 -2.94
C ILE A 6 -27.16 -10.81 -2.23
N ASN A 7 -27.17 -10.86 -0.91
CA ASN A 7 -28.16 -10.19 -0.09
C ASN A 7 -27.76 -8.74 0.24
N ASP A 8 -26.44 -8.43 0.25
CA ASP A 8 -25.88 -7.17 0.65
C ASP A 8 -24.61 -6.87 -0.16
N GLY A 9 -24.39 -5.61 -0.54
CA GLY A 9 -23.18 -5.12 -1.20
C GLY A 9 -21.89 -5.35 -0.39
N LYS A 10 -21.98 -5.50 0.93
CA LYS A 10 -20.84 -5.87 1.79
C LYS A 10 -20.19 -7.20 1.44
N LYS A 11 -20.90 -8.08 0.76
CA LYS A 11 -20.42 -9.39 0.30
C LYS A 11 -19.60 -9.34 -0.99
N ILE A 12 -19.44 -8.16 -1.59
CA ILE A 12 -18.59 -7.95 -2.77
C ILE A 12 -17.17 -7.72 -2.30
N TRP A 13 -16.30 -8.69 -2.51
CA TRP A 13 -14.89 -8.66 -2.07
C TRP A 13 -13.96 -8.26 -3.22
N TRP A 14 -14.20 -7.08 -3.77
CA TRP A 14 -13.36 -6.49 -4.81
C TRP A 14 -12.15 -5.76 -4.23
N ASP A 15 -11.12 -5.58 -5.03
CA ASP A 15 -9.91 -4.84 -4.67
C ASP A 15 -10.21 -3.37 -4.32
N ILE A 16 -11.19 -2.78 -5.00
CA ILE A 16 -11.77 -1.47 -4.68
C ILE A 16 -13.29 -1.66 -4.63
N ARG A 17 -13.92 -1.22 -3.56
CA ARG A 17 -15.36 -1.38 -3.33
C ARG A 17 -16.01 -0.06 -2.92
N PRO A 18 -17.03 0.41 -3.65
CA PRO A 18 -17.91 1.44 -3.12
C PRO A 18 -18.63 0.93 -1.88
N HIS A 19 -18.63 1.70 -0.79
CA HIS A 19 -19.32 1.29 0.42
C HIS A 19 -20.84 1.40 0.20
N PRO A 20 -21.66 0.39 0.57
CA PRO A 20 -23.09 0.37 0.25
C PRO A 20 -23.91 1.41 1.03
N TYR A 21 -23.42 1.94 2.13
CA TYR A 21 -24.15 2.86 3.02
C TYR A 21 -23.47 4.22 3.22
N PHE A 22 -22.17 4.32 2.96
CA PHE A 22 -21.43 5.56 3.10
C PHE A 22 -20.87 6.01 1.75
N PRO A 23 -20.78 7.31 1.49
CA PRO A 23 -20.20 7.84 0.25
C PRO A 23 -18.66 7.73 0.26
N THR A 24 -18.16 6.51 0.41
CA THR A 24 -16.73 6.21 0.52
C THR A 24 -16.33 5.08 -0.41
N LEU A 25 -15.05 5.08 -0.81
CA LEU A 25 -14.38 3.97 -1.47
C LEU A 25 -13.53 3.21 -0.44
N GLU A 26 -13.62 1.90 -0.44
CA GLU A 26 -12.81 1.01 0.36
C GLU A 26 -11.75 0.38 -0.53
N PHE A 27 -10.49 0.59 -0.19
CA PHE A 27 -9.34 -0.01 -0.87
C PHE A 27 -8.90 -1.26 -0.10
N ARG A 28 -8.93 -2.42 -0.78
CA ARG A 28 -8.64 -3.74 -0.21
C ARG A 28 -7.47 -4.42 -0.91
N VAL A 29 -6.90 -3.78 -1.91
CA VAL A 29 -5.86 -4.36 -2.78
C VAL A 29 -4.52 -4.52 -2.08
N CYS A 30 -4.24 -3.69 -1.08
CA CYS A 30 -2.96 -3.70 -0.37
C CYS A 30 -2.92 -4.73 0.75
N ASP A 31 -1.72 -5.20 1.02
CA ASP A 31 -1.38 -5.84 2.29
C ASP A 31 -1.32 -4.80 3.42
N ILE A 32 -1.26 -5.26 4.67
CA ILE A 32 -1.15 -4.38 5.84
C ILE A 32 0.32 -4.02 6.04
N PRO A 33 0.71 -2.73 5.89
CA PRO A 33 2.05 -2.29 6.22
C PRO A 33 2.30 -2.38 7.73
N THR A 34 3.51 -2.73 8.12
CA THR A 34 3.89 -2.82 9.53
C THR A 34 4.05 -1.44 10.16
N ARG A 35 4.59 -0.47 9.42
CA ARG A 35 4.82 0.91 9.91
C ARG A 35 3.61 1.79 9.65
N VAL A 36 3.29 2.64 10.63
CA VAL A 36 2.20 3.63 10.53
C VAL A 36 2.45 4.60 9.38
N ASP A 37 3.67 5.10 9.23
CA ASP A 37 4.03 6.05 8.17
C ASP A 37 3.79 5.47 6.77
N ASP A 38 4.08 4.18 6.56
CA ASP A 38 3.81 3.50 5.30
C ASP A 38 2.30 3.40 5.03
N THR A 39 1.52 3.11 6.07
CA THR A 39 0.05 3.07 5.97
C THR A 39 -0.52 4.43 5.57
N ILE A 40 -0.02 5.50 6.18
CA ILE A 40 -0.47 6.87 5.90
C ILE A 40 -0.06 7.28 4.49
N ALA A 41 1.17 6.96 4.07
CA ALA A 41 1.64 7.22 2.71
C ALA A 41 0.79 6.52 1.63
N ILE A 42 0.45 5.25 1.84
CA ILE A 42 -0.42 4.50 0.93
C ILE A 42 -1.83 5.09 0.90
N ALA A 43 -2.38 5.49 2.05
CA ALA A 43 -3.69 6.13 2.11
C ALA A 43 -3.69 7.48 1.37
N ALA A 44 -2.65 8.30 1.55
CA ALA A 44 -2.47 9.56 0.82
C ALA A 44 -2.36 9.34 -0.69
N LEU A 45 -1.62 8.30 -1.11
CA LEU A 45 -1.51 7.94 -2.53
C LEU A 45 -2.86 7.53 -3.13
N PHE A 46 -3.67 6.74 -2.43
CA PHE A 46 -5.03 6.43 -2.88
C PHE A 46 -5.90 7.66 -3.00
N GLN A 47 -5.83 8.56 -2.02
CA GLN A 47 -6.56 9.83 -2.08
C GLN A 47 -6.14 10.66 -3.29
N ALA A 48 -4.83 10.78 -3.55
CA ALA A 48 -4.29 11.51 -4.69
C ALA A 48 -4.71 10.89 -6.03
N ILE A 49 -4.70 9.56 -6.16
CA ILE A 49 -5.19 8.86 -7.35
C ILE A 49 -6.68 9.18 -7.60
N VAL A 50 -7.51 9.12 -6.56
CA VAL A 50 -8.95 9.41 -6.70
C VAL A 50 -9.17 10.86 -7.12
N ALA A 51 -8.47 11.82 -6.49
CA ALA A 51 -8.56 13.23 -6.85
C ALA A 51 -8.12 13.48 -8.30
N LYS A 52 -6.99 12.88 -8.71
CA LYS A 52 -6.49 12.97 -10.09
C LYS A 52 -7.47 12.41 -11.10
N LEU A 53 -8.03 11.23 -10.83
CA LEU A 53 -9.02 10.61 -11.71
C LEU A 53 -10.28 11.47 -11.82
N ASN A 54 -10.75 12.09 -10.72
CA ASN A 54 -11.87 13.02 -10.75
C ASN A 54 -11.58 14.24 -11.62
N THR A 55 -10.40 14.84 -11.49
CA THR A 55 -9.96 15.97 -12.35
C THR A 55 -9.97 15.59 -13.84
N LEU A 56 -9.59 14.36 -14.19
CA LEU A 56 -9.64 13.89 -15.56
C LEU A 56 -11.09 13.71 -16.06
N ILE A 57 -11.97 13.17 -15.23
CA ILE A 57 -13.40 13.01 -15.53
C ILE A 57 -14.03 14.39 -15.80
N ASP A 58 -13.74 15.39 -14.98
CA ASP A 58 -14.24 16.76 -15.15
C ASP A 58 -13.77 17.40 -16.48
N LYS A 59 -12.59 17.00 -16.95
CA LYS A 59 -12.04 17.38 -18.27
C LYS A 59 -12.52 16.49 -19.43
N ASN A 60 -13.44 15.57 -19.18
CA ASN A 60 -13.91 14.56 -20.15
C ASN A 60 -12.79 13.69 -20.73
N LEU A 61 -11.80 13.38 -19.90
CA LEU A 61 -10.69 12.48 -20.21
C LEU A 61 -10.88 11.16 -19.45
N GLY A 62 -10.38 10.06 -19.99
CA GLY A 62 -10.49 8.75 -19.37
C GLY A 62 -9.36 7.82 -19.78
N PHE A 63 -9.31 6.67 -19.15
CA PHE A 63 -8.34 5.62 -19.43
C PHE A 63 -8.93 4.51 -20.25
N ARG A 64 -8.08 3.86 -21.03
CA ARG A 64 -8.43 2.61 -21.70
C ARG A 64 -8.74 1.53 -20.64
N LEU A 65 -9.86 0.86 -20.79
CA LEU A 65 -10.21 -0.27 -19.95
C LEU A 65 -9.53 -1.54 -20.47
N TYR A 66 -8.73 -2.16 -19.61
CA TYR A 66 -8.07 -3.42 -19.90
C TYR A 66 -8.88 -4.61 -19.40
N ARG A 67 -8.66 -5.78 -20.00
CA ARG A 67 -9.33 -7.01 -19.60
C ARG A 67 -8.86 -7.40 -18.19
N ARG A 68 -9.81 -7.87 -17.36
CA ARG A 68 -9.53 -8.32 -15.99
C ARG A 68 -8.37 -9.31 -15.90
N MET A 69 -8.25 -10.21 -16.88
CA MET A 69 -7.17 -11.20 -16.92
C MET A 69 -5.78 -10.55 -16.92
N LEU A 70 -5.57 -9.47 -17.67
CA LEU A 70 -4.30 -8.75 -17.74
C LEU A 70 -3.99 -8.05 -16.41
N ILE A 71 -5.01 -7.44 -15.78
CA ILE A 71 -4.87 -6.80 -14.46
C ILE A 71 -4.50 -7.85 -13.40
N GLN A 72 -5.13 -9.03 -13.45
CA GLN A 72 -4.82 -10.13 -12.54
C GLN A 72 -3.39 -10.67 -12.71
N GLU A 73 -2.87 -10.69 -13.93
CA GLU A 73 -1.45 -11.04 -14.18
C GLU A 73 -0.51 -10.08 -13.45
N ASN A 74 -0.71 -8.76 -13.59
CA ASN A 74 0.11 -7.78 -12.87
C ASN A 74 -0.06 -7.88 -11.35
N LYS A 75 -1.28 -8.12 -10.87
CA LYS A 75 -1.51 -8.34 -9.44
C LYS A 75 -0.76 -9.58 -8.93
N TRP A 76 -0.77 -10.67 -9.68
CA TRP A 76 0.00 -11.86 -9.34
C TRP A 76 1.50 -11.57 -9.30
N ARG A 77 2.03 -10.81 -10.27
CA ARG A 77 3.44 -10.40 -10.31
C ARG A 77 3.80 -9.56 -9.08
N ALA A 78 2.95 -8.61 -8.69
CA ALA A 78 3.15 -7.82 -7.48
C ALA A 78 3.24 -8.70 -6.23
N VAL A 79 2.32 -9.64 -6.05
CA VAL A 79 2.31 -10.59 -4.91
C VAL A 79 3.55 -11.49 -4.92
N ARG A 80 3.99 -11.91 -6.09
CA ARG A 80 5.08 -12.90 -6.22
C ARG A 80 6.46 -12.29 -6.11
N TYR A 81 6.66 -11.10 -6.65
CA TYR A 81 7.98 -10.50 -6.86
C TYR A 81 8.18 -9.18 -6.10
N GLY A 82 7.13 -8.59 -5.52
CA GLY A 82 7.23 -7.33 -4.77
C GLY A 82 7.80 -6.18 -5.62
N LEU A 83 8.62 -5.34 -4.99
CA LEU A 83 9.25 -4.20 -5.64
C LEU A 83 10.33 -4.60 -6.67
N GLU A 84 10.97 -5.75 -6.50
CA GLU A 84 11.98 -6.28 -7.43
C GLU A 84 11.39 -6.80 -8.74
N GLY A 85 10.07 -6.87 -8.80
CA GLY A 85 9.34 -7.38 -9.95
C GLY A 85 9.26 -6.43 -11.13
N LYS A 86 8.72 -6.97 -12.24
CA LYS A 86 8.32 -6.21 -13.42
C LYS A 86 6.85 -6.42 -13.67
N MET A 87 6.15 -5.35 -14.03
CA MET A 87 4.77 -5.40 -14.47
C MET A 87 4.66 -5.15 -15.95
N ILE A 88 3.58 -5.62 -16.55
CA ILE A 88 3.27 -5.36 -17.95
C ILE A 88 2.63 -3.99 -18.04
N ASP A 89 3.30 -3.07 -18.75
CA ASP A 89 2.67 -1.84 -19.22
C ASP A 89 1.84 -2.17 -20.46
N PHE A 90 0.52 -2.15 -20.33
CA PHE A 90 -0.39 -2.53 -21.41
C PHE A 90 -0.45 -1.51 -22.54
N GLY A 91 -0.10 -0.27 -22.27
CA GLY A 91 -0.01 0.78 -23.28
C GLY A 91 1.22 0.61 -24.15
N LYS A 92 2.37 0.41 -23.51
CA LYS A 92 3.67 0.21 -24.16
C LYS A 92 3.88 -1.24 -24.65
N GLN A 93 3.06 -2.19 -24.18
CA GLN A 93 3.16 -3.63 -24.48
C GLN A 93 4.54 -4.22 -24.13
N THR A 94 5.11 -3.79 -23.01
CA THR A 94 6.42 -4.21 -22.51
C THR A 94 6.41 -4.41 -21.01
N GLU A 95 7.42 -5.12 -20.49
CA GLU A 95 7.65 -5.24 -19.07
C GLU A 95 8.44 -4.02 -18.55
N VAL A 96 7.96 -3.43 -17.45
CA VAL A 96 8.57 -2.26 -16.80
C VAL A 96 8.85 -2.60 -15.34
N PRO A 97 10.00 -2.22 -14.77
CA PRO A 97 10.28 -2.39 -13.35
C PRO A 97 9.20 -1.72 -12.48
N VAL A 98 8.85 -2.35 -11.35
CA VAL A 98 7.85 -1.78 -10.42
C VAL A 98 8.29 -0.41 -9.91
N HIS A 99 9.58 -0.22 -9.62
CA HIS A 99 10.14 1.06 -9.20
C HIS A 99 9.82 2.19 -10.19
N ASP A 100 10.03 1.97 -11.49
CA ASP A 100 9.79 2.98 -12.51
C ASP A 100 8.31 3.32 -12.63
N LEU A 101 7.42 2.32 -12.51
CA LEU A 101 5.97 2.53 -12.53
C LEU A 101 5.48 3.28 -11.30
N VAL A 102 6.07 3.07 -10.12
CA VAL A 102 5.72 3.85 -8.93
C VAL A 102 6.16 5.29 -9.08
N LEU A 103 7.36 5.56 -9.62
CA LEU A 103 7.81 6.92 -9.90
C LEU A 103 6.91 7.62 -10.93
N GLU A 104 6.54 6.94 -12.01
CA GLU A 104 5.56 7.42 -13.01
C GLU A 104 4.19 7.72 -12.35
N LEU A 105 3.75 6.90 -11.39
CA LEU A 105 2.51 7.14 -10.66
C LEU A 105 2.61 8.37 -9.75
N LEU A 106 3.73 8.58 -9.07
CA LEU A 106 3.95 9.77 -8.23
C LEU A 106 3.93 11.05 -9.08
N GLU A 107 4.60 11.04 -10.24
CA GLU A 107 4.56 12.15 -11.21
C GLU A 107 3.12 12.40 -11.72
N PHE A 108 2.38 11.32 -12.00
CA PHE A 108 1.00 11.40 -12.48
C PHE A 108 0.06 12.11 -11.50
N VAL A 109 0.24 11.92 -10.19
CA VAL A 109 -0.63 12.51 -9.17
C VAL A 109 -0.11 13.84 -8.62
N ASP A 110 1.09 14.28 -9.00
CA ASP A 110 1.81 15.38 -8.38
C ASP A 110 1.00 16.71 -8.34
N ASP A 111 0.25 17.00 -9.39
CA ASP A 111 -0.53 18.24 -9.56
C ASP A 111 -1.73 18.37 -8.59
N VAL A 112 -2.11 17.31 -7.89
CA VAL A 112 -3.22 17.34 -6.90
C VAL A 112 -2.75 17.22 -5.45
N VAL A 113 -1.48 16.86 -5.22
CA VAL A 113 -0.95 16.52 -3.89
C VAL A 113 -0.93 17.73 -2.95
N ASP A 114 -0.54 18.90 -3.45
CA ASP A 114 -0.42 20.10 -2.61
C ASP A 114 -1.80 20.64 -2.20
N GLU A 115 -2.80 20.56 -3.07
CA GLU A 115 -4.19 20.91 -2.75
C GLU A 115 -4.77 19.98 -1.67
N LEU A 116 -4.38 18.71 -1.68
CA LEU A 116 -4.77 17.73 -0.66
C LEU A 116 -4.01 17.89 0.66
N GLY A 117 -2.93 18.67 0.70
CA GLY A 117 -2.08 18.86 1.87
C GLY A 117 -1.30 17.61 2.27
N SER A 118 -1.04 16.68 1.34
CA SER A 118 -0.45 15.36 1.61
C SER A 118 0.97 15.19 1.02
N ARG A 119 1.67 16.28 0.72
CA ARG A 119 3.02 16.25 0.12
C ARG A 119 3.99 15.39 0.91
N LYS A 120 4.06 15.56 2.22
CA LYS A 120 4.97 14.82 3.10
C LYS A 120 4.71 13.32 3.06
N GLU A 121 3.46 12.93 3.07
CA GLU A 121 3.03 11.53 3.06
C GLU A 121 3.32 10.88 1.70
N ILE A 122 3.11 11.61 0.61
CA ILE A 122 3.46 11.15 -0.75
C ILE A 122 4.97 11.01 -0.91
N ASP A 123 5.76 11.98 -0.43
CA ASP A 123 7.22 11.90 -0.48
C ASP A 123 7.77 10.68 0.30
N HIS A 124 7.06 10.21 1.32
CA HIS A 124 7.43 9.02 2.07
C HIS A 124 7.42 7.75 1.20
N VAL A 125 6.70 7.72 0.09
CA VAL A 125 6.72 6.59 -0.87
C VAL A 125 8.14 6.34 -1.39
N HIS A 126 8.96 7.38 -1.58
CA HIS A 126 10.36 7.21 -1.94
C HIS A 126 11.17 6.47 -0.86
N THR A 127 10.81 6.65 0.40
CA THR A 127 11.41 5.90 1.52
C THR A 127 11.04 4.43 1.45
N ILE A 128 9.78 4.12 1.15
CA ILE A 128 9.31 2.73 0.95
C ILE A 128 10.09 2.08 -0.20
N LEU A 129 10.18 2.76 -1.35
CA LEU A 129 10.92 2.25 -2.50
C LEU A 129 12.39 1.96 -2.19
N LYS A 130 13.04 2.82 -1.39
CA LYS A 130 14.46 2.68 -1.03
C LYS A 130 14.70 1.62 0.04
N ARG A 131 13.81 1.52 1.02
CA ARG A 131 13.95 0.62 2.17
C ARG A 131 13.45 -0.78 1.90
N GLY A 132 12.46 -0.94 1.02
CA GLY A 132 11.69 -2.15 0.82
C GLY A 132 10.37 -2.17 1.61
N THR A 133 9.57 -3.17 1.30
CA THR A 133 8.27 -3.45 1.90
C THR A 133 8.37 -4.22 3.22
N SER A 134 7.26 -4.32 3.94
CA SER A 134 7.18 -5.17 5.14
C SER A 134 7.49 -6.64 4.85
N ALA A 135 7.12 -7.16 3.68
CA ALA A 135 7.40 -8.53 3.29
C ALA A 135 8.90 -8.78 3.08
N GLU A 136 9.58 -7.86 2.42
CA GLU A 136 11.03 -7.93 2.21
C GLU A 136 11.79 -7.88 3.53
N ARG A 137 11.37 -7.00 4.46
CA ARG A 137 11.95 -6.93 5.81
C ARG A 137 11.77 -8.24 6.59
N GLN A 138 10.59 -8.82 6.57
CA GLN A 138 10.33 -10.11 7.24
C GLN A 138 11.21 -11.23 6.68
N LEU A 139 11.38 -11.28 5.36
CA LEU A 139 12.25 -12.25 4.70
C LEU A 139 13.73 -12.02 5.06
N GLU A 140 14.18 -10.77 5.17
CA GLU A 140 15.54 -10.42 5.60
C GLU A 140 15.81 -10.94 7.02
N VAL A 141 14.97 -10.58 7.99
CA VAL A 141 15.11 -11.05 9.38
C VAL A 141 15.13 -12.58 9.46
N TYR A 142 14.24 -13.25 8.71
CA TYR A 142 14.22 -14.70 8.71
C TYR A 142 15.49 -15.31 8.09
N ARG A 143 16.04 -14.73 7.02
CA ARG A 143 17.29 -15.20 6.41
C ARG A 143 18.49 -15.05 7.34
N GLU A 144 18.51 -13.99 8.15
CA GLU A 144 19.58 -13.71 9.10
C GLU A 144 19.53 -14.59 10.35
N THR A 145 18.31 -14.84 10.86
CA THR A 145 18.12 -15.51 12.15
C THR A 145 17.67 -16.97 12.04
N ASN A 146 17.06 -17.35 10.92
CA ASN A 146 16.35 -18.61 10.72
C ASN A 146 15.30 -18.89 11.83
N ASP A 147 14.72 -17.83 12.41
CA ASP A 147 13.80 -17.89 13.53
C ASP A 147 12.54 -17.02 13.26
N LEU A 148 11.38 -17.66 13.22
CA LEU A 148 10.09 -16.97 13.05
C LEU A 148 9.74 -16.09 14.25
N LYS A 149 10.22 -16.44 15.45
CA LYS A 149 10.01 -15.61 16.63
C LYS A 149 10.73 -14.27 16.48
N ALA A 150 11.96 -14.25 15.98
CA ALA A 150 12.70 -13.03 15.70
C ALA A 150 11.98 -12.14 14.69
N VAL A 151 11.32 -12.73 13.68
CA VAL A 151 10.48 -11.97 12.74
C VAL A 151 9.31 -11.29 13.46
N VAL A 152 8.63 -12.00 14.35
CA VAL A 152 7.51 -11.42 15.13
C VAL A 152 8.00 -10.31 16.07
N ASP A 153 9.14 -10.53 16.74
CA ASP A 153 9.73 -9.52 17.64
C ASP A 153 10.11 -8.24 16.87
N ASP A 154 10.69 -8.36 15.65
CA ASP A 154 10.99 -7.23 14.76
C ASP A 154 9.70 -6.49 14.33
N LEU A 155 8.66 -7.23 13.95
CA LEU A 155 7.35 -6.63 13.60
C LEU A 155 6.74 -5.84 14.76
N MET A 156 6.84 -6.33 15.99
CA MET A 156 6.35 -5.63 17.18
C MET A 156 7.07 -4.29 17.37
N ILE A 157 8.39 -4.27 17.20
CA ILE A 157 9.20 -3.04 17.28
C ILE A 157 8.78 -2.04 16.20
N LEU A 158 8.72 -2.51 14.95
CA LEU A 158 8.40 -1.65 13.80
C LEU A 158 6.97 -1.09 13.84
N THR A 159 6.03 -1.83 14.42
CA THR A 159 4.63 -1.37 14.56
C THR A 159 4.54 -0.17 15.53
N LEU A 160 5.44 -0.07 16.48
CA LEU A 160 5.49 1.03 17.45
C LEU A 160 6.38 2.19 16.99
N GLU A 161 7.11 2.05 15.90
CA GLU A 161 7.98 3.09 15.36
C GLU A 161 7.14 4.31 14.96
N ASN A 162 7.56 5.50 15.43
CA ASN A 162 6.89 6.80 15.20
C ASN A 162 5.46 6.91 15.73
N VAL A 163 5.02 5.97 16.59
CA VAL A 163 3.77 6.09 17.31
C VAL A 163 3.99 6.97 18.54
N PRO A 164 3.24 8.07 18.76
CA PRO A 164 3.39 8.92 19.95
C PRO A 164 3.15 8.12 21.24
N GLU A 165 4.03 8.27 22.25
CA GLU A 165 3.93 7.60 23.55
C GLU A 165 2.63 7.93 24.33
N THR A 166 1.92 8.98 23.92
CA THR A 166 0.72 9.50 24.59
C THR A 166 -0.60 8.92 24.09
N THR A 167 -0.61 7.85 23.36
CA THR A 167 -1.86 7.14 23.10
C THR A 167 -2.32 6.43 24.37
N ASN A 168 -3.18 7.11 25.12
CA ASN A 168 -3.77 6.68 26.40
C ASN A 168 -4.76 5.51 26.21
N PHE A 169 -4.33 4.41 25.60
CA PHE A 169 -5.12 3.18 25.48
C PHE A 169 -4.99 2.24 26.68
N GLY A 170 -4.34 2.69 27.78
CA GLY A 170 -4.27 1.91 29.02
C GLY A 170 -3.50 0.58 28.92
N VAL A 171 -2.82 0.33 27.82
CA VAL A 171 -1.97 -0.85 27.65
C VAL A 171 -0.52 -0.44 27.87
N PRO A 172 0.19 -1.01 28.87
CA PRO A 172 1.61 -0.76 29.03
C PRO A 172 2.38 -1.25 27.78
N LEU A 173 3.19 -0.37 27.19
CA LEU A 173 4.10 -0.78 26.13
C LEU A 173 5.09 -1.85 26.66
N PRO A 174 5.41 -2.91 25.90
CA PRO A 174 6.43 -3.84 26.29
C PRO A 174 7.76 -3.10 26.49
N GLN A 175 8.37 -3.24 27.66
CA GLN A 175 9.67 -2.65 27.92
C GLN A 175 10.69 -3.32 26.98
N THR A 176 11.29 -2.53 26.10
CA THR A 176 12.40 -2.96 25.26
C THR A 176 13.60 -3.25 26.16
N THR A 177 13.79 -4.51 26.52
CA THR A 177 15.08 -4.93 27.05
C THR A 177 16.08 -4.91 25.89
N ALA A 178 16.84 -3.83 25.78
CA ALA A 178 18.02 -3.77 24.97
C ALA A 178 19.02 -4.81 25.50
N SER A 179 18.95 -6.04 25.01
CA SER A 179 20.03 -7.01 25.24
C SER A 179 21.16 -6.60 24.33
N THR A 180 22.16 -5.97 24.95
CA THR A 180 23.50 -5.76 24.42
C THR A 180 24.00 -7.07 23.85
N ILE A 181 24.00 -7.22 22.54
CA ILE A 181 24.80 -8.25 21.88
C ILE A 181 26.20 -7.65 21.80
N SER A 182 27.01 -7.92 22.82
CA SER A 182 28.45 -7.75 22.75
C SER A 182 29.08 -9.10 22.43
N LYS A 183 29.72 -9.14 21.26
CA LYS A 183 30.69 -10.09 20.73
C LYS A 183 30.24 -11.53 20.46
#